data_36a7e1dd44589127f2c869023bceafdd
#
_entry.id   36a7e1dd44589127f2c869023bceafdd
#
_cell.length_a   1.000
_cell.length_b   1.000
_cell.length_c   1.000
_cell.angle_alpha   90.00
_cell.angle_beta   90.00
_cell.angle_gamma   90.00
#
_symmetry.space_group_name_H-M   'P 1'
#
loop_
_entity.id
_entity.type
_entity.pdbx_description
1 polymer ?
#
loop_
_entity_poly.entity_id
_entity_poly.type
_entity_poly.pdbx_seq_one_letter_code
_entity_poly.pdbx_strand_id
1 'polypeptide(L)'
;SAEKFAEFYEKKFPEPETLFDDYSNRGTAAKTAEMNLLTHMRYMEDSKFRPSTLIEMGGAEPEVAYVSEKKQLIRENPDQFFSRYNRGDEEQRAAYDVTLDKINEDFKKNWPTMNDTQKMKWKYQRYMQDYLATISSVDDNVGRVLDYLDESGLSDNTIVIYTSDQGFYLGEHGWFDKRFIYDESFKTPLLIRWPNKIKAGITNDEMVQNLDFAQTFLEAAGIDAPNDMQGESLIPLLTESGEDWTRDAVYYHYYEYPSVHMVKR
;
A
#
# COMPACT_ATOMS: atom_id res chain seq x y z
N SER A 1 13.92 7.27 -0.13
CA SER A 1 15.14 7.93 -0.63
C SER A 1 15.65 7.23 -1.89
N ALA A 2 16.50 7.90 -2.67
CA ALA A 2 17.13 7.31 -3.87
C ALA A 2 17.99 6.09 -3.51
N GLU A 3 18.65 6.10 -2.37
CA GLU A 3 19.46 4.98 -1.86
C GLU A 3 18.59 3.74 -1.61
N LYS A 4 17.46 3.89 -0.91
CA LYS A 4 16.51 2.79 -0.70
C LYS A 4 15.96 2.26 -2.03
N PHE A 5 15.64 3.15 -2.96
CA PHE A 5 15.18 2.77 -4.29
C PHE A 5 16.23 1.92 -5.03
N ALA A 6 17.51 2.32 -5.00
CA ALA A 6 18.60 1.56 -5.59
C ALA A 6 18.81 0.21 -4.89
N GLU A 7 18.80 0.19 -3.55
CA GLU A 7 18.96 -1.02 -2.75
C GLU A 7 17.88 -2.07 -3.06
N PHE A 8 16.62 -1.63 -3.12
CA PHE A 8 15.49 -2.53 -3.30
C PHE A 8 15.34 -3.01 -4.75
N TYR A 9 15.81 -2.27 -5.73
CA TYR A 9 15.82 -2.69 -7.12
C TYR A 9 16.61 -4.00 -7.36
N GLU A 10 17.67 -4.22 -6.62
CA GLU A 10 18.48 -5.44 -6.73
C GLU A 10 17.88 -6.65 -5.97
N LYS A 11 16.83 -6.43 -5.16
CA LYS A 11 16.18 -7.48 -4.38
C LYS A 11 15.10 -8.20 -5.20
N LYS A 12 14.89 -9.48 -4.86
CA LYS A 12 13.77 -10.28 -5.35
C LYS A 12 12.88 -10.70 -4.19
N PHE A 13 11.59 -10.67 -4.43
CA PHE A 13 10.57 -10.96 -3.44
C PHE A 13 9.80 -12.24 -3.83
N PRO A 14 9.38 -13.05 -2.83
CA PRO A 14 8.56 -14.23 -3.08
C PRO A 14 7.23 -13.80 -3.70
N GLU A 15 6.76 -14.61 -4.65
CA GLU A 15 5.47 -14.39 -5.29
C GLU A 15 4.35 -14.93 -4.38
N PRO A 16 3.22 -14.22 -4.20
CA PRO A 16 2.08 -14.78 -3.49
C PRO A 16 1.48 -15.95 -4.27
N GLU A 17 0.97 -16.95 -3.57
CA GLU A 17 0.38 -18.15 -4.19
C GLU A 17 -0.78 -17.79 -5.14
N THR A 18 -1.49 -16.71 -4.86
CA THR A 18 -2.63 -16.23 -5.63
C THR A 18 -2.27 -15.24 -6.74
N LEU A 19 -0.99 -15.03 -7.06
CA LEU A 19 -0.56 -14.07 -8.10
C LEU A 19 -1.25 -14.32 -9.45
N PHE A 20 -1.58 -15.57 -9.75
CA PHE A 20 -2.24 -16.02 -10.99
C PHE A 20 -3.66 -16.51 -10.75
N ASP A 21 -4.42 -15.84 -9.88
CA ASP A 21 -5.83 -16.15 -9.65
C ASP A 21 -6.63 -16.00 -10.96
N ASP A 22 -7.41 -17.01 -11.32
CA ASP A 22 -8.25 -17.03 -12.51
C ASP A 22 -9.67 -16.48 -12.25
N TYR A 23 -9.95 -16.13 -11.00
CA TYR A 23 -11.26 -15.64 -10.51
C TYR A 23 -12.46 -16.57 -10.79
N SER A 24 -12.23 -17.86 -11.10
CA SER A 24 -13.28 -18.81 -11.53
C SER A 24 -14.41 -18.95 -10.50
N ASN A 25 -14.07 -18.91 -9.22
CA ASN A 25 -15.01 -19.05 -8.10
C ASN A 25 -15.33 -17.71 -7.41
N ARG A 26 -15.12 -16.59 -8.08
CA ARG A 26 -15.33 -15.27 -7.50
C ARG A 26 -16.51 -14.55 -8.12
N GLY A 27 -17.06 -13.58 -7.39
CA GLY A 27 -18.15 -12.72 -7.90
C GLY A 27 -17.72 -11.88 -9.11
N THR A 28 -18.70 -11.37 -9.85
CA THR A 28 -18.48 -10.56 -11.06
C THR A 28 -17.58 -9.35 -10.78
N ALA A 29 -17.74 -8.70 -9.63
CA ALA A 29 -16.93 -7.54 -9.26
C ALA A 29 -15.43 -7.86 -9.25
N ALA A 30 -15.03 -9.00 -8.68
CA ALA A 30 -13.62 -9.42 -8.66
C ALA A 30 -13.08 -9.73 -10.07
N LYS A 31 -13.91 -10.35 -10.92
CA LYS A 31 -13.54 -10.67 -12.31
C LYS A 31 -13.34 -9.43 -13.19
N THR A 32 -14.03 -8.35 -12.87
CA THR A 32 -14.00 -7.10 -13.66
C THR A 32 -13.20 -5.98 -12.99
N ALA A 33 -12.52 -6.27 -11.89
CA ALA A 33 -11.72 -5.30 -11.16
C ALA A 33 -10.52 -4.81 -11.98
N GLU A 34 -10.40 -3.49 -12.10
CA GLU A 34 -9.30 -2.84 -12.84
C GLU A 34 -8.06 -2.67 -11.96
N MET A 35 -7.66 -3.74 -11.30
CA MET A 35 -6.57 -3.77 -10.32
C MET A 35 -5.48 -4.78 -10.67
N ASN A 36 -5.58 -5.45 -11.83
CA ASN A 36 -4.63 -6.48 -12.20
C ASN A 36 -3.26 -5.89 -12.56
N LEU A 37 -2.21 -6.43 -11.95
CA LEU A 37 -0.82 -5.99 -12.15
C LEU A 37 -0.40 -6.02 -13.62
N LEU A 38 -0.79 -7.07 -14.36
CA LEU A 38 -0.38 -7.20 -15.76
C LEU A 38 -1.07 -6.16 -16.64
N THR A 39 -2.39 -6.01 -16.48
CA THR A 39 -3.23 -5.28 -17.44
C THR A 39 -3.55 -3.84 -17.04
N HIS A 40 -3.49 -3.49 -15.75
CA HIS A 40 -3.95 -2.19 -15.27
C HIS A 40 -2.84 -1.33 -14.62
N MET A 41 -1.71 -1.96 -14.24
CA MET A 41 -0.57 -1.21 -13.72
C MET A 41 0.08 -0.39 -14.84
N ARG A 42 0.16 0.92 -14.64
CA ARG A 42 0.66 1.86 -15.63
C ARG A 42 2.18 1.77 -15.79
N TYR A 43 2.65 2.02 -17.00
CA TYR A 43 4.07 1.91 -17.31
C TYR A 43 4.90 3.07 -16.77
N MET A 44 4.45 4.30 -16.99
CA MET A 44 5.21 5.48 -16.57
C MET A 44 5.08 5.73 -15.07
N GLU A 45 3.87 5.79 -14.55
CA GLU A 45 3.63 6.18 -13.17
C GLU A 45 3.96 5.06 -12.17
N ASP A 46 3.49 3.85 -12.43
CA ASP A 46 3.63 2.74 -11.50
C ASP A 46 4.96 1.99 -11.69
N SER A 47 5.44 1.85 -12.92
CA SER A 47 6.69 1.13 -13.24
C SER A 47 7.89 2.03 -13.52
N LYS A 48 7.68 3.34 -13.56
CA LYS A 48 8.71 4.38 -13.71
C LYS A 48 9.52 4.29 -15.01
N PHE A 49 8.85 3.96 -16.13
CA PHE A 49 9.48 4.04 -17.45
C PHE A 49 9.51 5.46 -17.96
N ARG A 50 10.61 5.83 -18.56
CA ARG A 50 10.76 7.11 -19.24
C ARG A 50 9.93 7.12 -20.52
N PRO A 51 9.30 8.27 -20.89
CA PRO A 51 8.62 8.39 -22.18
C PRO A 51 9.51 8.04 -23.37
N SER A 52 10.79 8.43 -23.32
CA SER A 52 11.78 8.06 -24.35
C SER A 52 11.95 6.56 -24.52
N THR A 53 11.98 5.81 -23.41
CA THR A 53 12.08 4.35 -23.44
C THR A 53 10.87 3.73 -24.13
N LEU A 54 9.67 4.20 -23.83
CA LEU A 54 8.44 3.70 -24.45
C LEU A 54 8.37 4.02 -25.94
N ILE A 55 8.83 5.20 -26.36
CA ILE A 55 8.93 5.60 -27.77
C ILE A 55 9.93 4.72 -28.53
N GLU A 56 11.11 4.46 -27.95
CA GLU A 56 12.14 3.62 -28.57
C GLU A 56 11.67 2.17 -28.78
N MET A 57 10.76 1.68 -27.95
CA MET A 57 10.23 0.32 -28.03
C MET A 57 9.18 0.11 -29.13
N GLY A 58 8.93 1.06 -30.00
CA GLY A 58 8.16 0.80 -31.22
C GLY A 58 7.11 1.83 -31.56
N GLY A 59 7.10 2.98 -30.92
CA GLY A 59 6.13 4.05 -31.25
C GLY A 59 4.67 3.70 -30.99
N ALA A 60 4.35 2.42 -30.81
CA ALA A 60 3.13 2.01 -30.17
C ALA A 60 3.33 2.31 -28.68
N GLU A 61 2.50 3.20 -28.15
CA GLU A 61 2.22 3.15 -26.71
C GLU A 61 2.15 1.67 -26.38
N PRO A 62 3.00 1.12 -25.46
CA PRO A 62 2.84 -0.24 -25.03
C PRO A 62 1.37 -0.35 -24.72
N GLU A 63 0.67 -1.29 -25.34
CA GLU A 63 -0.78 -1.36 -25.29
C GLU A 63 -1.18 -0.97 -23.90
N VAL A 64 -1.73 0.23 -23.77
CA VAL A 64 -2.23 0.68 -22.49
C VAL A 64 -3.29 -0.33 -22.20
N ALA A 65 -2.95 -1.28 -21.37
CA ALA A 65 -3.71 -2.49 -21.17
C ALA A 65 -5.08 -2.20 -20.56
N TYR A 66 -5.46 -0.93 -20.60
CA TYR A 66 -6.70 -0.44 -20.08
C TYR A 66 -7.49 0.35 -21.11
N VAL A 67 -8.39 -0.38 -21.77
CA VAL A 67 -9.49 0.21 -22.54
C VAL A 67 -10.80 -0.12 -21.82
N SER A 68 -11.34 0.83 -21.07
CA SER A 68 -12.76 0.78 -20.76
C SER A 68 -13.51 1.03 -22.07
N GLU A 69 -14.46 0.16 -22.40
CA GLU A 69 -15.35 0.33 -23.57
C GLU A 69 -16.06 1.70 -23.62
N LYS A 70 -16.06 2.44 -22.53
CA LYS A 70 -16.71 3.75 -22.38
C LYS A 70 -15.77 4.92 -22.14
N LYS A 71 -14.48 4.70 -21.95
CA LYS A 71 -13.50 5.77 -21.76
C LYS A 71 -12.54 5.76 -22.93
N GLN A 72 -12.46 6.88 -23.62
CA GLN A 72 -11.29 7.20 -24.43
C GLN A 72 -10.06 6.83 -23.63
N LEU A 73 -9.09 6.20 -24.28
CA LEU A 73 -7.75 5.95 -23.75
C LEU A 73 -7.40 7.03 -22.75
N ILE A 74 -7.36 6.69 -21.46
CA ILE A 74 -6.70 7.54 -20.49
C ILE A 74 -5.22 7.36 -20.84
N ARG A 75 -4.74 8.24 -21.73
CA ARG A 75 -3.32 8.34 -21.98
C ARG A 75 -2.69 8.64 -20.64
N GLU A 76 -1.73 7.81 -20.24
CA GLU A 76 -0.89 8.17 -19.13
C GLU A 76 -0.36 9.59 -19.40
N ASN A 77 -0.65 10.50 -18.47
CA ASN A 77 -0.12 11.84 -18.60
C ASN A 77 1.37 11.79 -18.20
N PRO A 78 2.31 11.92 -19.14
CA PRO A 78 3.73 11.88 -18.83
C PRO A 78 4.10 12.97 -17.81
N ASP A 79 3.36 14.07 -17.76
CA ASP A 79 3.59 15.14 -16.79
C ASP A 79 3.28 14.72 -15.35
N GLN A 80 2.42 13.74 -15.10
CA GLN A 80 2.13 13.28 -13.74
C GLN A 80 3.29 12.52 -13.11
N PHE A 81 3.90 11.60 -13.85
CA PHE A 81 5.07 10.85 -13.36
C PHE A 81 6.25 11.79 -13.10
N PHE A 82 6.60 12.58 -14.10
CA PHE A 82 7.76 13.47 -14.01
C PHE A 82 7.51 14.72 -13.19
N SER A 83 6.25 15.08 -12.89
CA SER A 83 5.96 16.26 -12.06
C SER A 83 6.62 16.18 -10.67
N ARG A 84 6.62 15.00 -10.07
CA ARG A 84 7.27 14.76 -8.76
C ARG A 84 8.79 14.66 -8.90
N TYR A 85 9.26 13.91 -9.89
CA TYR A 85 10.66 13.80 -10.21
C TYR A 85 11.27 15.16 -10.54
N ASN A 86 10.59 15.96 -11.35
CA ASN A 86 11.04 17.30 -11.77
C ASN A 86 11.03 18.34 -10.62
N ARG A 87 10.38 18.06 -9.49
CA ARG A 87 10.47 18.90 -8.28
C ARG A 87 11.80 18.72 -7.53
N GLY A 88 12.49 17.62 -7.74
CA GLY A 88 13.81 17.40 -7.19
C GLY A 88 14.81 18.36 -7.81
N ASP A 89 15.84 18.71 -7.05
CA ASP A 89 17.01 19.40 -7.58
C ASP A 89 17.85 18.46 -8.47
N GLU A 90 18.93 18.98 -9.06
CA GLU A 90 19.78 18.24 -9.99
C GLU A 90 20.44 17.02 -9.31
N GLU A 91 20.92 17.17 -8.08
CA GLU A 91 21.56 16.12 -7.33
C GLU A 91 20.57 14.99 -6.99
N GLN A 92 19.38 15.35 -6.53
CA GLN A 92 18.30 14.41 -6.24
C GLN A 92 17.89 13.62 -7.50
N ARG A 93 17.71 14.30 -8.62
CA ARG A 93 17.39 13.63 -9.90
C ARG A 93 18.49 12.69 -10.34
N ALA A 94 19.74 13.13 -10.31
CA ALA A 94 20.88 12.30 -10.69
C ALA A 94 21.00 11.04 -9.83
N ALA A 95 20.70 11.12 -8.53
CA ALA A 95 20.69 9.96 -7.64
C ALA A 95 19.62 8.92 -8.00
N TYR A 96 18.45 9.36 -8.49
CA TYR A 96 17.41 8.46 -8.99
C TYR A 96 17.73 7.91 -10.38
N ASP A 97 18.35 8.71 -11.25
CA ASP A 97 18.61 8.36 -12.64
C ASP A 97 19.43 7.08 -12.79
N VAL A 98 20.41 6.87 -11.93
CA VAL A 98 21.22 5.66 -11.92
C VAL A 98 20.38 4.38 -11.89
N THR A 99 19.34 4.36 -11.03
CA THR A 99 18.44 3.20 -10.92
C THR A 99 17.37 3.21 -11.99
N LEU A 100 16.82 4.37 -12.33
CA LEU A 100 15.84 4.50 -13.41
C LEU A 100 16.40 4.04 -14.75
N ASP A 101 17.64 4.35 -15.05
CA ASP A 101 18.29 3.91 -16.30
C ASP A 101 18.44 2.39 -16.33
N LYS A 102 18.86 1.75 -15.23
CA LYS A 102 18.90 0.28 -15.12
C LYS A 102 17.53 -0.36 -15.36
N ILE A 103 16.46 0.19 -14.75
CA ILE A 103 15.09 -0.31 -14.93
C ILE A 103 14.68 -0.21 -16.39
N ASN A 104 14.95 0.93 -17.04
CA ASN A 104 14.55 1.17 -18.41
C ASN A 104 15.35 0.29 -19.40
N GLU A 105 16.63 0.08 -19.18
CA GLU A 105 17.44 -0.85 -19.99
C GLU A 105 17.01 -2.30 -19.81
N ASP A 106 16.72 -2.74 -18.59
CA ASP A 106 16.18 -4.09 -18.33
C ASP A 106 14.84 -4.31 -19.04
N PHE A 107 13.96 -3.31 -18.99
CA PHE A 107 12.68 -3.35 -19.70
C PHE A 107 12.85 -3.46 -21.21
N LYS A 108 13.66 -2.60 -21.83
CA LYS A 108 13.93 -2.64 -23.25
C LYS A 108 14.45 -4.00 -23.70
N LYS A 109 15.36 -4.58 -22.92
CA LYS A 109 16.02 -5.84 -23.23
C LYS A 109 15.09 -7.04 -23.10
N ASN A 110 14.34 -7.12 -22.02
CA ASN A 110 13.67 -8.36 -21.62
C ASN A 110 12.18 -8.39 -21.99
N TRP A 111 11.48 -7.26 -21.87
CA TRP A 111 10.04 -7.18 -22.09
C TRP A 111 9.54 -7.72 -23.43
N PRO A 112 10.18 -7.44 -24.58
CA PRO A 112 9.71 -7.92 -25.89
C PRO A 112 9.72 -9.44 -26.05
N THR A 113 10.52 -10.14 -25.25
CA THR A 113 10.68 -11.60 -25.33
C THR A 113 9.85 -12.35 -24.27
N MET A 114 9.23 -11.64 -23.34
CA MET A 114 8.45 -12.21 -22.25
C MET A 114 7.05 -12.60 -22.71
N ASN A 115 6.58 -13.77 -22.26
CA ASN A 115 5.16 -14.11 -22.29
C ASN A 115 4.42 -13.43 -21.12
N ASP A 116 3.08 -13.54 -21.10
CA ASP A 116 2.25 -12.84 -20.08
C ASP A 116 2.58 -13.26 -18.65
N THR A 117 2.86 -14.54 -18.41
CA THR A 117 3.30 -15.02 -17.09
C THR A 117 4.59 -14.34 -16.65
N GLN A 118 5.57 -14.24 -17.53
CA GLN A 118 6.84 -13.57 -17.24
C GLN A 118 6.67 -12.06 -17.05
N LYS A 119 5.80 -11.42 -17.84
CA LYS A 119 5.46 -10.00 -17.70
C LYS A 119 4.77 -9.71 -16.36
N MET A 120 3.84 -10.57 -15.94
CA MET A 120 3.17 -10.48 -14.65
C MET A 120 4.17 -10.55 -13.50
N LYS A 121 5.06 -11.54 -13.50
CA LYS A 121 6.12 -11.69 -12.51
C LYS A 121 7.06 -10.50 -12.50
N TRP A 122 7.44 -10.02 -13.66
CA TRP A 122 8.31 -8.86 -13.79
C TRP A 122 7.66 -7.59 -13.19
N LYS A 123 6.39 -7.31 -13.53
CA LYS A 123 5.64 -6.18 -12.94
C LYS A 123 5.49 -6.33 -11.42
N TYR A 124 5.22 -7.54 -10.94
CA TYR A 124 5.16 -7.84 -9.51
C TYR A 124 6.48 -7.48 -8.81
N GLN A 125 7.62 -7.91 -9.35
CA GLN A 125 8.92 -7.58 -8.75
C GLN A 125 9.15 -6.06 -8.70
N ARG A 126 8.83 -5.35 -9.80
CA ARG A 126 8.94 -3.89 -9.85
C ARG A 126 8.06 -3.21 -8.80
N TYR A 127 6.83 -3.67 -8.68
CA TYR A 127 5.86 -3.16 -7.69
C TYR A 127 6.38 -3.35 -6.26
N MET A 128 6.84 -4.54 -5.92
CA MET A 128 7.37 -4.85 -4.60
C MET A 128 8.66 -4.08 -4.28
N GLN A 129 9.54 -3.91 -5.24
CA GLN A 129 10.76 -3.13 -5.07
C GLN A 129 10.45 -1.68 -4.70
N ASP A 130 9.54 -1.05 -5.42
CA ASP A 130 9.14 0.34 -5.15
C ASP A 130 8.38 0.51 -3.83
N TYR A 131 7.44 -0.40 -3.58
CA TYR A 131 6.63 -0.39 -2.36
C TYR A 131 7.51 -0.54 -1.12
N LEU A 132 8.35 -1.57 -1.08
CA LEU A 132 9.19 -1.86 0.08
C LEU A 132 10.33 -0.85 0.26
N ALA A 133 10.84 -0.24 -0.81
CA ALA A 133 11.75 0.89 -0.70
C ALA A 133 11.09 2.09 0.01
N THR A 134 9.81 2.31 -0.25
CA THR A 134 9.02 3.36 0.44
C THR A 134 8.81 2.99 1.91
N ILE A 135 8.38 1.75 2.18
CA ILE A 135 8.20 1.26 3.56
C ILE A 135 9.50 1.36 4.38
N SER A 136 10.64 0.97 3.80
CA SER A 136 11.94 1.10 4.47
C SER A 136 12.28 2.56 4.82
N SER A 137 11.88 3.51 3.98
CA SER A 137 12.05 4.94 4.30
C SER A 137 11.10 5.42 5.40
N VAL A 138 9.90 4.85 5.49
CA VAL A 138 8.95 5.10 6.60
C VAL A 138 9.52 4.55 7.90
N ASP A 139 10.05 3.32 7.89
CA ASP A 139 10.67 2.66 9.04
C ASP A 139 11.81 3.49 9.63
N ASP A 140 12.73 3.97 8.79
CA ASP A 140 13.81 4.87 9.21
C ASP A 140 13.26 6.14 9.91
N ASN A 141 12.16 6.71 9.44
CA ASN A 141 11.57 7.90 10.04
C ASN A 141 10.78 7.60 11.33
N VAL A 142 10.14 6.45 11.43
CA VAL A 142 9.54 5.97 12.69
C VAL A 142 10.63 5.81 13.74
N GLY A 143 11.77 5.18 13.40
CA GLY A 143 12.93 5.08 14.28
C GLY A 143 13.36 6.44 14.82
N ARG A 144 13.55 7.43 13.95
CA ARG A 144 13.91 8.81 14.37
C ARG A 144 12.92 9.45 15.35
N VAL A 145 11.62 9.18 15.20
CA VAL A 145 10.61 9.68 16.14
C VAL A 145 10.75 8.99 17.50
N LEU A 146 10.99 7.67 17.50
CA LEU A 146 11.17 6.91 18.72
C LEU A 146 12.45 7.34 19.46
N ASP A 147 13.56 7.52 18.74
CA ASP A 147 14.82 8.05 19.30
C ASP A 147 14.63 9.43 19.93
N TYR A 148 13.89 10.33 19.26
CA TYR A 148 13.57 11.64 19.79
C TYR A 148 12.76 11.57 21.09
N LEU A 149 11.79 10.67 21.19
CA LEU A 149 11.01 10.49 22.43
C LEU A 149 11.92 10.02 23.58
N ASP A 150 12.84 9.13 23.31
CA ASP A 150 13.80 8.62 24.31
C ASP A 150 14.78 9.71 24.74
N GLU A 151 15.41 10.41 23.79
CA GLU A 151 16.36 11.49 24.05
C GLU A 151 15.74 12.68 24.79
N SER A 152 14.48 13.00 24.53
CA SER A 152 13.76 14.09 25.19
C SER A 152 13.15 13.71 26.55
N GLY A 153 13.22 12.43 26.93
CA GLY A 153 12.60 11.93 28.18
C GLY A 153 11.08 11.88 28.15
N LEU A 154 10.47 11.87 26.96
CA LEU A 154 9.00 11.85 26.78
C LEU A 154 8.46 10.43 26.67
N SER A 155 9.29 9.42 26.46
CA SER A 155 8.88 8.04 26.18
C SER A 155 7.94 7.46 27.22
N ASP A 156 8.19 7.67 28.51
CA ASP A 156 7.38 7.10 29.60
C ASP A 156 5.99 7.73 29.72
N ASN A 157 5.79 8.90 29.12
CA ASN A 157 4.53 9.64 29.17
C ASN A 157 3.89 9.82 27.77
N THR A 158 4.21 8.93 26.84
CA THR A 158 3.70 9.00 25.47
C THR A 158 3.12 7.65 25.05
N ILE A 159 1.89 7.66 24.54
CA ILE A 159 1.31 6.51 23.83
C ILE A 159 1.78 6.59 22.39
N VAL A 160 2.42 5.54 21.90
CA VAL A 160 2.83 5.42 20.50
C VAL A 160 1.96 4.37 19.82
N ILE A 161 1.32 4.74 18.72
CA ILE A 161 0.47 3.86 17.91
C ILE A 161 0.98 3.87 16.48
N TYR A 162 1.27 2.69 15.95
CA TYR A 162 1.56 2.48 14.54
C TYR A 162 0.42 1.68 13.91
N THR A 163 -0.22 2.25 12.91
CA THR A 163 -1.35 1.63 12.21
C THR A 163 -1.48 2.18 10.79
N SER A 164 -2.49 1.75 10.06
CA SER A 164 -2.87 2.27 8.75
C SER A 164 -4.38 2.53 8.70
N ASP A 165 -4.80 3.41 7.79
CA ASP A 165 -6.21 3.67 7.49
C ASP A 165 -6.85 2.54 6.67
N GLN A 166 -6.04 1.73 6.00
CA GLN A 166 -6.46 0.66 5.08
C GLN A 166 -5.35 -0.37 4.87
N GLY A 167 -5.74 -1.56 4.41
CA GLY A 167 -4.82 -2.54 3.84
C GLY A 167 -4.50 -2.25 2.36
N PHE A 168 -3.75 -3.15 1.71
CA PHE A 168 -3.31 -2.99 0.33
C PHE A 168 -2.95 -4.33 -0.29
N TYR A 169 -3.36 -4.58 -1.55
CA TYR A 169 -2.95 -5.78 -2.28
C TYR A 169 -1.51 -5.64 -2.76
N LEU A 170 -0.68 -6.59 -2.40
CA LEU A 170 0.73 -6.66 -2.78
C LEU A 170 0.99 -7.82 -3.73
N GLY A 171 0.10 -8.03 -4.69
CA GLY A 171 0.17 -9.08 -5.69
C GLY A 171 -0.79 -10.25 -5.42
N GLU A 172 -1.40 -10.32 -4.25
CA GLU A 172 -2.45 -11.31 -3.97
C GLU A 172 -3.59 -11.13 -4.97
N HIS A 173 -4.12 -12.23 -5.45
CA HIS A 173 -5.12 -12.27 -6.53
C HIS A 173 -4.67 -11.63 -7.85
N GLY A 174 -3.36 -11.43 -8.03
CA GLY A 174 -2.82 -10.68 -9.16
C GLY A 174 -3.11 -9.18 -9.11
N TRP A 175 -3.51 -8.65 -7.97
CA TRP A 175 -3.97 -7.28 -7.81
C TRP A 175 -2.92 -6.36 -7.18
N PHE A 176 -3.10 -5.08 -7.42
CA PHE A 176 -2.54 -3.95 -6.69
C PHE A 176 -3.68 -3.03 -6.23
N ASP A 177 -3.35 -1.99 -5.41
CA ASP A 177 -4.35 -1.07 -4.85
C ASP A 177 -5.19 -1.74 -3.73
N LYS A 178 -6.46 -1.37 -3.56
CA LYS A 178 -7.37 -1.76 -2.48
C LYS A 178 -8.80 -1.66 -3.03
N ARG A 179 -9.82 -2.10 -2.44
CA ARG A 179 -11.24 -1.82 -2.72
C ARG A 179 -12.19 -2.90 -2.19
N PHE A 180 -11.77 -4.16 -2.25
CA PHE A 180 -12.62 -5.27 -1.80
C PHE A 180 -12.39 -5.59 -0.33
N ILE A 181 -13.38 -6.22 0.29
CA ILE A 181 -13.35 -6.67 1.69
C ILE A 181 -12.56 -7.99 1.85
N TYR A 182 -11.44 -8.14 1.16
CA TYR A 182 -10.51 -9.21 1.46
C TYR A 182 -9.53 -8.78 2.55
N ASP A 183 -8.97 -9.76 3.25
CA ASP A 183 -8.06 -9.52 4.37
C ASP A 183 -6.92 -8.55 3.99
N GLU A 184 -6.34 -8.70 2.83
CA GLU A 184 -5.23 -7.88 2.33
C GLU A 184 -5.58 -6.39 2.22
N SER A 185 -6.82 -6.08 1.88
CA SER A 185 -7.31 -4.71 1.76
C SER A 185 -7.94 -4.17 3.05
N PHE A 186 -8.38 -5.06 3.94
CA PHE A 186 -9.19 -4.69 5.09
C PHE A 186 -8.42 -4.75 6.41
N LYS A 187 -7.54 -5.74 6.60
CA LYS A 187 -6.67 -5.83 7.77
C LYS A 187 -5.55 -4.79 7.69
N THR A 188 -5.35 -4.11 8.81
CA THR A 188 -4.24 -3.17 8.99
C THR A 188 -3.39 -3.60 10.18
N PRO A 189 -2.09 -3.29 10.18
CA PRO A 189 -1.28 -3.48 11.38
C PRO A 189 -1.78 -2.56 12.51
N LEU A 190 -1.74 -3.04 13.73
CA LEU A 190 -1.95 -2.22 14.92
C LEU A 190 -0.91 -2.59 15.97
N LEU A 191 0.02 -1.68 16.23
CA LEU A 191 1.04 -1.80 17.25
C LEU A 191 0.88 -0.65 18.23
N ILE A 192 0.81 -0.95 19.53
CA ILE A 192 0.62 0.06 20.57
C ILE A 192 1.70 -0.12 21.64
N ARG A 193 2.39 0.97 21.95
CA ARG A 193 3.29 1.11 23.10
C ARG A 193 2.72 2.12 24.07
N TRP A 194 2.44 1.68 25.30
CA TRP A 194 2.03 2.55 26.39
C TRP A 194 2.77 2.14 27.66
N PRO A 195 3.91 2.76 27.94
CA PRO A 195 4.74 2.40 29.09
C PRO A 195 3.95 2.42 30.41
N ASN A 196 4.26 1.47 31.28
CA ASN A 196 3.61 1.28 32.58
C ASN A 196 2.10 0.94 32.57
N LYS A 197 1.49 0.79 31.39
CA LYS A 197 0.09 0.40 31.21
C LYS A 197 -0.05 -0.91 30.43
N ILE A 198 0.70 -1.07 29.35
CA ILE A 198 0.66 -2.27 28.52
C ILE A 198 1.90 -3.11 28.79
N LYS A 199 1.72 -4.40 29.01
CA LYS A 199 2.81 -5.37 29.10
C LYS A 199 3.46 -5.57 27.75
N ALA A 200 4.78 -5.49 27.70
CA ALA A 200 5.52 -5.69 26.45
C ALA A 200 5.37 -7.12 25.91
N GLY A 201 5.31 -7.25 24.57
CA GLY A 201 5.31 -8.53 23.87
C GLY A 201 4.00 -9.33 23.93
N ILE A 202 2.89 -8.72 24.33
CA ILE A 202 1.58 -9.36 24.21
C ILE A 202 1.01 -9.22 22.82
N THR A 203 0.20 -10.17 22.41
CA THR A 203 -0.64 -10.16 21.21
C THR A 203 -2.08 -10.32 21.63
N ASN A 204 -2.98 -9.63 20.96
CA ASN A 204 -4.41 -9.74 21.14
C ASN A 204 -5.05 -9.96 19.77
N ASP A 205 -5.91 -10.96 19.65
CA ASP A 205 -6.55 -11.37 18.40
C ASP A 205 -8.00 -10.87 18.28
N GLU A 206 -8.45 -10.04 19.22
CA GLU A 206 -9.79 -9.49 19.21
C GLU A 206 -10.00 -8.53 18.03
N MET A 207 -11.23 -8.47 17.55
CA MET A 207 -11.61 -7.65 16.41
C MET A 207 -11.75 -6.18 16.82
N VAL A 208 -10.91 -5.33 16.24
CA VAL A 208 -10.87 -3.88 16.50
C VAL A 208 -10.96 -3.08 15.21
N GLN A 209 -11.29 -1.81 15.27
CA GLN A 209 -11.48 -0.93 14.11
C GLN A 209 -10.84 0.44 14.35
N ASN A 210 -10.58 1.18 13.27
CA ASN A 210 -10.09 2.56 13.34
C ASN A 210 -11.06 3.51 14.09
N LEU A 211 -12.34 3.17 14.13
CA LEU A 211 -13.36 3.91 14.91
C LEU A 211 -13.06 3.91 16.42
N ASP A 212 -12.32 2.93 16.91
CA ASP A 212 -12.07 2.71 18.35
C ASP A 212 -11.00 3.66 18.90
N PHE A 213 -10.18 4.25 18.05
CA PHE A 213 -9.09 5.11 18.49
C PHE A 213 -9.58 6.37 19.20
N ALA A 214 -10.66 6.97 18.71
CA ALA A 214 -11.16 8.21 19.30
C ALA A 214 -11.61 8.02 20.74
N GLN A 215 -12.40 6.98 21.03
CA GLN A 215 -12.83 6.64 22.38
C GLN A 215 -11.66 6.23 23.28
N THR A 216 -10.69 5.50 22.72
CA THR A 216 -9.46 5.13 23.43
C THR A 216 -8.69 6.36 23.89
N PHE A 217 -8.57 7.39 23.02
CA PHE A 217 -7.86 8.62 23.36
C PHE A 217 -8.61 9.43 24.42
N LEU A 218 -9.94 9.51 24.32
CA LEU A 218 -10.76 10.20 25.32
C LEU A 218 -10.63 9.53 26.69
N GLU A 219 -10.76 8.21 26.76
CA GLU A 219 -10.63 7.48 28.02
C GLU A 219 -9.21 7.59 28.59
N ALA A 220 -8.18 7.49 27.74
CA ALA A 220 -6.78 7.69 28.17
C ALA A 220 -6.55 9.10 28.77
N ALA A 221 -7.31 10.10 28.33
CA ALA A 221 -7.29 11.46 28.84
C ALA A 221 -8.22 11.68 30.04
N GLY A 222 -8.97 10.67 30.49
CA GLY A 222 -9.95 10.78 31.54
C GLY A 222 -11.20 11.59 31.15
N ILE A 223 -11.56 11.58 29.88
CA ILE A 223 -12.73 12.30 29.33
C ILE A 223 -13.77 11.27 28.88
N ASP A 224 -15.00 11.47 29.28
CA ASP A 224 -16.11 10.63 28.85
C ASP A 224 -16.37 10.78 27.34
N ALA A 225 -16.51 9.67 26.66
CA ALA A 225 -16.83 9.68 25.23
C ALA A 225 -18.30 10.09 25.00
N PRO A 226 -18.60 10.95 24.00
CA PRO A 226 -19.97 11.24 23.60
C PRO A 226 -20.76 9.99 23.24
N ASN A 227 -22.04 9.93 23.56
CA ASN A 227 -22.90 8.76 23.36
C ASN A 227 -23.20 8.43 21.88
N ASP A 228 -22.92 9.34 20.94
CA ASP A 228 -23.12 9.17 19.52
C ASP A 228 -21.87 8.63 18.77
N MET A 229 -20.79 8.38 19.47
CA MET A 229 -19.60 7.73 18.91
C MET A 229 -19.84 6.22 18.77
N GLN A 230 -19.43 5.67 17.63
CA GLN A 230 -19.74 4.28 17.25
C GLN A 230 -18.65 3.26 17.60
N GLY A 231 -17.44 3.72 17.90
CA GLY A 231 -16.34 2.85 18.31
C GLY A 231 -16.42 2.48 19.79
N GLU A 232 -15.49 1.66 20.22
CA GLU A 232 -15.30 1.23 21.61
C GLU A 232 -13.86 1.50 22.03
N SER A 233 -13.64 1.85 23.30
CA SER A 233 -12.28 2.05 23.79
C SER A 233 -11.48 0.73 23.79
N LEU A 234 -10.26 0.78 23.31
CA LEU A 234 -9.35 -0.36 23.33
C LEU A 234 -8.67 -0.57 24.70
N ILE A 235 -8.83 0.34 25.66
CA ILE A 235 -8.18 0.27 26.98
C ILE A 235 -8.43 -1.07 27.68
N PRO A 236 -9.65 -1.64 27.69
CA PRO A 236 -9.88 -2.96 28.26
C PRO A 236 -9.03 -4.07 27.67
N LEU A 237 -8.81 -4.07 26.34
CA LEU A 237 -7.96 -5.04 25.66
C LEU A 237 -6.46 -4.82 25.93
N LEU A 238 -6.07 -3.59 26.22
CA LEU A 238 -4.68 -3.19 26.39
C LEU A 238 -4.17 -3.41 27.83
N THR A 239 -5.07 -3.44 28.82
CA THR A 239 -4.73 -3.47 30.26
C THR A 239 -5.08 -4.77 30.98
N GLU A 240 -5.27 -5.87 30.27
CA GLU A 240 -5.62 -7.21 30.81
C GLU A 240 -7.06 -7.34 31.34
N SER A 241 -7.93 -6.35 31.12
CA SER A 241 -9.33 -6.35 31.57
C SER A 241 -10.34 -6.70 30.44
N GLY A 242 -9.87 -7.23 29.31
CA GLY A 242 -10.69 -7.44 28.11
C GLY A 242 -11.73 -8.57 28.16
N GLU A 243 -12.05 -9.11 29.36
CA GLU A 243 -13.00 -10.20 29.51
C GLU A 243 -14.42 -9.88 29.00
N ASP A 244 -14.77 -8.60 28.96
CA ASP A 244 -16.09 -8.13 28.51
C ASP A 244 -16.12 -7.71 27.02
N TRP A 245 -15.03 -7.88 26.25
CA TRP A 245 -15.01 -7.53 24.84
C TRP A 245 -15.87 -8.51 24.03
N THR A 246 -16.85 -7.99 23.31
CA THR A 246 -17.87 -8.83 22.66
C THR A 246 -18.02 -8.59 21.16
N ARG A 247 -17.14 -7.78 20.54
CA ARG A 247 -17.26 -7.52 19.10
C ARG A 247 -16.92 -8.76 18.29
N ASP A 248 -17.91 -9.29 17.57
CA ASP A 248 -17.83 -10.47 16.72
C ASP A 248 -17.96 -10.15 15.22
N ALA A 249 -18.25 -8.89 14.88
CA ALA A 249 -18.41 -8.44 13.50
C ALA A 249 -17.98 -6.99 13.28
N VAL A 250 -17.53 -6.69 12.08
CA VAL A 250 -17.28 -5.34 11.59
C VAL A 250 -18.12 -5.10 10.34
N TYR A 251 -18.62 -3.85 10.20
CA TYR A 251 -19.39 -3.46 9.05
C TYR A 251 -18.49 -2.76 8.02
N TYR A 252 -18.56 -3.20 6.78
CA TYR A 252 -17.88 -2.58 5.66
C TYR A 252 -18.88 -2.04 4.64
N HIS A 253 -18.71 -0.79 4.22
CA HIS A 253 -19.47 -0.18 3.14
C HIS A 253 -18.56 0.64 2.24
N TYR A 254 -18.61 0.35 0.94
CA TYR A 254 -17.88 1.11 -0.05
C TYR A 254 -18.78 2.19 -0.64
N TYR A 255 -18.51 3.45 -0.30
CA TYR A 255 -19.37 4.59 -0.64
C TYR A 255 -19.18 5.15 -2.05
N GLU A 256 -18.04 4.92 -2.68
CA GLU A 256 -17.74 5.45 -4.00
C GLU A 256 -18.44 4.66 -5.10
N TYR A 257 -19.64 5.10 -5.49
CA TYR A 257 -20.35 4.51 -6.62
C TYR A 257 -20.87 5.60 -7.57
N PRO A 258 -20.78 5.38 -8.90
CA PRO A 258 -19.99 4.32 -9.52
C PRO A 258 -18.50 4.57 -9.28
N SER A 259 -17.84 3.61 -8.71
CA SER A 259 -16.38 3.65 -8.65
C SER A 259 -15.88 3.82 -10.07
N VAL A 260 -15.22 4.91 -10.30
CA VAL A 260 -14.79 5.33 -11.64
C VAL A 260 -13.86 4.28 -12.27
N HIS A 261 -13.32 3.40 -11.45
CA HIS A 261 -12.20 2.58 -11.85
C HIS A 261 -12.41 1.07 -11.68
N MET A 262 -13.43 0.57 -10.94
CA MET A 262 -13.22 -0.77 -10.44
C MET A 262 -14.38 -1.71 -10.35
N VAL A 263 -15.62 -1.26 -10.40
CA VAL A 263 -16.76 -2.17 -10.26
C VAL A 263 -17.86 -1.77 -11.21
N LYS A 264 -18.01 -2.55 -12.28
CA LYS A 264 -19.29 -2.60 -12.97
C LYS A 264 -20.23 -3.46 -12.12
N ARG A 265 -21.32 -2.89 -11.64
CA ARG A 265 -22.44 -3.66 -11.08
C ARG A 265 -23.14 -4.44 -12.15
#